data_467e07ceff4259dc4daaff0550b86110
#
_entry.id   467e07ceff4259dc4daaff0550b86110
#
_cell.length_a   1.000
_cell.length_b   1.000
_cell.length_c   1.000
_cell.angle_alpha   90.00
_cell.angle_beta   90.00
_cell.angle_gamma   90.00
#
_symmetry.space_group_name_H-M   'P 1'
#
loop_
_entity.id
_entity.type
_entity.pdbx_description
1 polymer ?
#
loop_
_entity_poly.entity_id
_entity_poly.type
_entity_poly.pdbx_seq_one_letter_code
_entity_poly.pdbx_strand_id
1 'polypeptide(L)'
;MRSYSKMAAAFAAVLALASCSRQAKIEGTLADAASSEIVVKLLDVNRYQILDTVKTDASGHYAYKVNVAQGQPEFIYLFYRDTKIASLLLQAGERVKVSSDTLGSYSVTGSDETLKLMDVEKDEADFTNRLLASSYRLRDLPENSDAAAELRRKMTQDYVSYYRSRVKYILSNSHSLTVIPVLYQVVGDELPVFGQLTDAIHFSNMADSLRTVYPDSRYVKALQKEAARRQQYLNLSTRISNAEETGYPDIELGNVKGEKVKLSSAVASSKVVMLYFWTSTDAAQTLFNTDVMLPVYEDFKDSGFEIYSVCADVDKSAWASVVRNQKLPWINVCDGNGSASVALATYNVQYLPVSYFIVDGKLTPAPGVKDEATLRRFIKDRL
;
A
#
# COMPACT_ATOMS: atom_id res chain seq x y z
N MET A 1 26.86 -5.26 56.70
CA MET A 1 26.28 -6.16 55.73
C MET A 1 24.77 -6.36 55.76
N ARG A 2 24.00 -5.79 56.71
CA ARG A 2 22.51 -5.92 56.78
C ARG A 2 21.71 -4.85 56.04
N SER A 3 22.34 -3.79 55.51
CA SER A 3 21.65 -2.68 54.84
C SER A 3 21.45 -2.93 53.33
N TYR A 4 22.34 -3.65 52.67
CA TYR A 4 22.26 -3.91 51.22
C TYR A 4 21.22 -4.96 50.83
N SER A 5 20.87 -5.87 51.74
CA SER A 5 19.85 -6.90 51.45
C SER A 5 18.42 -6.33 51.41
N LYS A 6 18.14 -5.26 52.19
CA LYS A 6 16.83 -4.61 52.17
C LYS A 6 16.62 -3.70 50.96
N MET A 7 17.69 -3.10 50.41
CA MET A 7 17.61 -2.34 49.15
C MET A 7 17.45 -3.23 47.93
N ALA A 8 18.13 -4.39 47.89
CA ALA A 8 17.95 -5.34 46.82
C ALA A 8 16.55 -5.97 46.74
N ALA A 9 15.94 -6.23 47.91
CA ALA A 9 14.57 -6.74 48.01
C ALA A 9 13.52 -5.67 47.58
N ALA A 10 13.74 -4.39 47.90
CA ALA A 10 12.88 -3.30 47.47
C ALA A 10 12.97 -3.05 45.96
N PHE A 11 14.17 -3.16 45.37
CA PHE A 11 14.36 -3.00 43.93
C PHE A 11 13.78 -4.18 43.11
N ALA A 12 13.87 -5.40 43.65
CA ALA A 12 13.23 -6.58 43.00
C ALA A 12 11.69 -6.52 43.09
N ALA A 13 11.12 -5.96 44.20
CA ALA A 13 9.68 -5.79 44.32
C ALA A 13 9.13 -4.71 43.37
N VAL A 14 9.90 -3.62 43.10
CA VAL A 14 9.52 -2.59 42.13
C VAL A 14 9.57 -3.12 40.70
N LEU A 15 10.52 -3.97 40.37
CA LEU A 15 10.59 -4.63 39.05
C LEU A 15 9.47 -5.67 38.84
N ALA A 16 9.03 -6.35 39.89
CA ALA A 16 7.91 -7.29 39.81
C ALA A 16 6.55 -6.57 39.64
N LEU A 17 6.39 -5.36 40.21
CA LEU A 17 5.19 -4.54 40.02
C LEU A 17 5.10 -3.92 38.63
N ALA A 18 6.23 -3.62 37.97
CA ALA A 18 6.26 -3.15 36.57
C ALA A 18 5.90 -4.25 35.54
N SER A 19 6.09 -5.52 35.89
CA SER A 19 5.71 -6.65 35.02
C SER A 19 4.19 -6.93 34.99
N CYS A 20 3.45 -6.58 36.07
CA CYS A 20 1.99 -6.78 36.10
C CYS A 20 1.17 -5.74 35.31
N SER A 21 1.76 -4.62 34.90
CA SER A 21 1.05 -3.54 34.20
C SER A 21 0.91 -3.72 32.69
N ARG A 22 1.48 -4.78 32.11
CA ARG A 22 1.47 -5.03 30.66
C ARG A 22 0.35 -5.93 30.17
N GLN A 23 -0.45 -6.53 31.08
CA GLN A 23 -1.53 -7.43 30.70
C GLN A 23 -2.86 -6.70 30.64
N ALA A 24 -3.52 -6.72 29.48
CA ALA A 24 -4.93 -6.42 29.40
C ALA A 24 -5.74 -7.65 29.88
N LYS A 25 -6.88 -7.41 30.52
CA LYS A 25 -7.76 -8.46 31.03
C LYS A 25 -9.11 -8.38 30.32
N ILE A 26 -9.53 -9.52 29.82
CA ILE A 26 -10.85 -9.74 29.21
C ILE A 26 -11.64 -10.60 30.18
N GLU A 27 -12.78 -10.13 30.63
CA GLU A 27 -13.78 -10.89 31.38
C GLU A 27 -15.05 -10.89 30.53
N GLY A 28 -15.67 -12.03 30.30
CA GLY A 28 -16.84 -12.07 29.44
C GLY A 28 -17.84 -13.16 29.79
N THR A 29 -19.02 -13.02 29.20
CA THR A 29 -20.07 -14.00 29.25
C THR A 29 -20.56 -14.25 27.81
N LEU A 30 -20.60 -15.52 27.42
CA LEU A 30 -21.19 -15.98 26.17
C LEU A 30 -22.58 -16.57 26.50
N ALA A 31 -23.61 -15.89 26.07
CA ALA A 31 -24.98 -16.39 26.22
C ALA A 31 -25.18 -17.63 25.32
N ASP A 32 -26.05 -18.51 25.73
CA ASP A 32 -26.50 -19.69 24.98
C ASP A 32 -25.42 -20.76 24.69
N ALA A 33 -24.23 -20.67 25.29
CA ALA A 33 -23.14 -21.62 25.07
C ALA A 33 -22.29 -21.87 26.33
N ALA A 34 -22.94 -22.45 27.35
CA ALA A 34 -22.23 -22.90 28.54
C ALA A 34 -21.25 -24.04 28.23
N SER A 35 -20.17 -24.13 29.00
CA SER A 35 -19.11 -25.15 28.87
C SER A 35 -18.53 -25.30 27.46
N SER A 36 -18.42 -24.19 26.74
CA SER A 36 -17.98 -24.09 25.36
C SER A 36 -16.55 -23.53 25.25
N GLU A 37 -16.00 -23.59 24.06
CA GLU A 37 -14.65 -23.05 23.76
C GLU A 37 -14.78 -21.77 22.96
N ILE A 38 -13.99 -20.75 23.40
CA ILE A 38 -13.81 -19.45 22.72
C ILE A 38 -12.38 -19.37 22.23
N VAL A 39 -12.18 -19.16 20.94
CA VAL A 39 -10.85 -18.97 20.35
C VAL A 39 -10.50 -17.50 20.40
N VAL A 40 -9.37 -17.18 21.04
CA VAL A 40 -8.81 -15.82 21.11
C VAL A 40 -7.80 -15.66 19.98
N LYS A 41 -8.02 -14.68 19.10
CA LYS A 41 -7.17 -14.41 17.96
C LYS A 41 -6.62 -12.98 18.02
N LEU A 42 -5.35 -12.82 17.64
CA LEU A 42 -4.70 -11.54 17.38
C LEU A 42 -4.78 -11.27 15.88
N LEU A 43 -5.08 -10.03 15.47
CA LEU A 43 -4.90 -9.60 14.10
C LEU A 43 -3.42 -9.25 13.87
N ASP A 44 -2.70 -10.07 13.11
CA ASP A 44 -1.35 -9.78 12.67
C ASP A 44 -1.41 -9.13 11.28
N VAL A 45 -1.65 -7.81 11.27
CA VAL A 45 -1.84 -6.94 10.10
C VAL A 45 -3.05 -7.35 9.24
N ASN A 46 -2.99 -8.46 8.50
CA ASN A 46 -4.03 -8.92 7.57
C ASN A 46 -4.40 -10.39 7.77
N ARG A 47 -3.91 -11.04 8.82
CA ARG A 47 -4.22 -12.44 9.13
C ARG A 47 -4.44 -12.62 10.63
N TYR A 48 -5.25 -13.63 10.99
CA TYR A 48 -5.45 -14.01 12.38
C TYR A 48 -4.37 -14.97 12.84
N GLN A 49 -3.79 -14.68 14.00
CA GLN A 49 -2.96 -15.59 14.78
C GLN A 49 -3.78 -16.07 15.99
N ILE A 50 -3.94 -17.37 16.14
CA ILE A 50 -4.58 -17.94 17.34
C ILE A 50 -3.62 -17.75 18.51
N LEU A 51 -4.08 -17.07 19.57
CA LEU A 51 -3.36 -16.90 20.81
C LEU A 51 -3.65 -18.04 21.78
N ASP A 52 -4.92 -18.40 21.93
CA ASP A 52 -5.38 -19.39 22.89
C ASP A 52 -6.82 -19.84 22.62
N THR A 53 -7.24 -20.88 23.34
CA THR A 53 -8.62 -21.32 23.43
C THR A 53 -9.05 -21.37 24.89
N VAL A 54 -10.07 -20.58 25.23
CA VAL A 54 -10.55 -20.42 26.60
C VAL A 54 -11.89 -21.14 26.74
N LYS A 55 -12.07 -21.91 27.84
CA LYS A 55 -13.33 -22.58 28.15
C LYS A 55 -14.23 -21.67 28.97
N THR A 56 -15.53 -21.64 28.61
CA THR A 56 -16.55 -21.03 29.43
C THR A 56 -16.96 -21.99 30.55
N ASP A 57 -17.37 -21.44 31.67
CA ASP A 57 -17.97 -22.23 32.76
C ASP A 57 -19.45 -22.60 32.47
N ALA A 58 -20.13 -23.21 33.46
CA ALA A 58 -21.52 -23.60 33.33
C ALA A 58 -22.50 -22.42 33.19
N SER A 59 -22.08 -21.20 33.48
CA SER A 59 -22.83 -19.96 33.27
C SER A 59 -22.46 -19.20 32.01
N GLY A 60 -21.55 -19.76 31.19
CA GLY A 60 -21.02 -19.11 30.00
C GLY A 60 -19.92 -18.06 30.28
N HIS A 61 -19.48 -17.96 31.54
CA HIS A 61 -18.45 -16.99 31.91
C HIS A 61 -17.06 -17.47 31.55
N TYR A 62 -16.17 -16.50 31.12
CA TYR A 62 -14.79 -16.74 30.80
C TYR A 62 -13.89 -15.55 31.18
N ALA A 63 -12.59 -15.81 31.34
CA ALA A 63 -11.59 -14.76 31.56
C ALA A 63 -10.31 -15.11 30.81
N TYR A 64 -9.67 -14.08 30.23
CA TYR A 64 -8.42 -14.20 29.54
C TYR A 64 -7.51 -13.00 29.81
N LYS A 65 -6.20 -13.23 29.79
CA LYS A 65 -5.19 -12.17 29.92
C LYS A 65 -4.34 -12.17 28.65
N VAL A 66 -4.25 -11.03 28.01
CA VAL A 66 -3.41 -10.84 26.82
C VAL A 66 -2.24 -9.90 27.14
N ASN A 67 -1.05 -10.24 26.67
CA ASN A 67 0.12 -9.38 26.78
C ASN A 67 0.05 -8.30 25.72
N VAL A 68 -0.03 -7.03 26.14
CA VAL A 68 -0.02 -5.86 25.28
C VAL A 68 1.15 -4.98 25.69
N ALA A 69 2.05 -4.67 24.76
CA ALA A 69 3.18 -3.80 25.06
C ALA A 69 2.71 -2.36 25.30
N GLN A 70 3.38 -1.65 26.20
CA GLN A 70 3.07 -0.26 26.48
C GLN A 70 3.17 0.60 25.20
N GLY A 71 2.14 1.37 24.89
CA GLY A 71 2.08 2.21 23.69
C GLY A 71 1.89 1.43 22.38
N GLN A 72 1.57 0.14 22.43
CA GLN A 72 1.32 -0.70 21.26
C GLN A 72 -0.02 -1.44 21.41
N PRO A 73 -1.16 -0.77 21.22
CA PRO A 73 -2.47 -1.43 21.28
C PRO A 73 -2.58 -2.55 20.26
N GLU A 74 -3.35 -3.59 20.61
CA GLU A 74 -3.51 -4.79 19.82
C GLU A 74 -4.97 -5.05 19.50
N PHE A 75 -5.26 -5.46 18.26
CA PHE A 75 -6.58 -5.94 17.85
C PHE A 75 -6.74 -7.39 18.24
N ILE A 76 -7.67 -7.67 19.15
CA ILE A 76 -8.00 -9.01 19.67
C ILE A 76 -9.43 -9.34 19.28
N TYR A 77 -9.61 -10.51 18.72
CA TYR A 77 -10.92 -11.01 18.28
C TYR A 77 -11.27 -12.29 19.01
N LEU A 78 -12.50 -12.39 19.45
CA LEU A 78 -13.04 -13.58 20.08
C LEU A 78 -13.97 -14.30 19.11
N PHE A 79 -13.80 -15.61 19.00
CA PHE A 79 -14.58 -16.44 18.11
C PHE A 79 -15.22 -17.59 18.87
N TYR A 80 -16.48 -17.81 18.62
CA TYR A 80 -17.17 -19.06 18.95
C TYR A 80 -17.38 -19.84 17.66
N ARG A 81 -16.72 -20.99 17.51
CA ARG A 81 -16.64 -21.69 16.22
C ARG A 81 -16.15 -20.73 15.11
N ASP A 82 -16.97 -20.56 14.06
CA ASP A 82 -16.65 -19.64 12.95
C ASP A 82 -17.24 -18.24 13.12
N THR A 83 -18.04 -18.02 14.17
CA THR A 83 -18.69 -16.72 14.44
C THR A 83 -17.78 -15.83 15.26
N LYS A 84 -17.50 -14.63 14.76
CA LYS A 84 -16.84 -13.57 15.53
C LYS A 84 -17.82 -13.02 16.55
N ILE A 85 -17.52 -13.18 17.85
CA ILE A 85 -18.38 -12.81 18.98
C ILE A 85 -17.91 -11.54 19.72
N ALA A 86 -16.73 -11.04 19.44
CA ALA A 86 -16.29 -9.71 19.86
C ALA A 86 -15.05 -9.26 19.10
N SER A 87 -14.92 -7.94 18.90
CA SER A 87 -13.76 -7.24 18.41
C SER A 87 -13.27 -6.26 19.47
N LEU A 88 -11.99 -6.34 19.84
CA LEU A 88 -11.41 -5.55 20.92
C LEU A 88 -10.15 -4.86 20.40
N LEU A 89 -9.96 -3.58 20.75
CA LEU A 89 -8.72 -2.87 20.60
C LEU A 89 -8.19 -2.55 21.99
N LEU A 90 -7.19 -3.32 22.44
CA LEU A 90 -6.76 -3.33 23.83
C LEU A 90 -5.42 -2.62 24.01
N GLN A 91 -5.33 -1.81 25.06
CA GLN A 91 -4.11 -1.19 25.56
C GLN A 91 -3.55 -1.94 26.76
N ALA A 92 -2.27 -1.71 27.06
CA ALA A 92 -1.63 -2.28 28.24
C ALA A 92 -2.34 -1.87 29.52
N GLY A 93 -2.71 -2.85 30.35
CA GLY A 93 -3.35 -2.65 31.65
C GLY A 93 -4.88 -2.47 31.62
N GLU A 94 -5.51 -2.40 30.43
CA GLU A 94 -6.97 -2.31 30.33
C GLU A 94 -7.68 -3.53 30.89
N ARG A 95 -8.90 -3.30 31.36
CA ARG A 95 -9.83 -4.34 31.82
C ARG A 95 -11.17 -4.15 31.16
N VAL A 96 -11.50 -5.07 30.26
CA VAL A 96 -12.73 -5.03 29.50
C VAL A 96 -13.69 -6.12 29.94
N LYS A 97 -14.99 -5.80 29.94
CA LYS A 97 -16.06 -6.76 30.13
C LYS A 97 -16.83 -6.91 28.83
N VAL A 98 -16.99 -8.13 28.39
CA VAL A 98 -17.67 -8.50 27.15
C VAL A 98 -18.94 -9.29 27.47
N SER A 99 -20.06 -8.89 26.89
CA SER A 99 -21.27 -9.68 26.87
C SER A 99 -21.61 -10.00 25.44
N SER A 100 -21.65 -11.25 25.06
CA SER A 100 -21.87 -11.70 23.69
C SER A 100 -22.83 -12.89 23.60
N ASP A 101 -23.40 -13.11 22.42
CA ASP A 101 -24.16 -14.28 22.06
C ASP A 101 -23.46 -15.13 20.98
N THR A 102 -24.01 -16.29 20.69
CA THR A 102 -23.48 -17.21 19.66
C THR A 102 -23.71 -16.74 18.22
N LEU A 103 -24.53 -15.71 18.02
CA LEU A 103 -24.85 -15.12 16.71
C LEU A 103 -23.96 -13.95 16.33
N GLY A 104 -23.10 -13.50 17.27
CA GLY A 104 -22.12 -12.42 17.03
C GLY A 104 -22.57 -11.03 17.49
N SER A 105 -23.73 -10.94 18.20
CA SER A 105 -24.10 -9.70 18.89
C SER A 105 -23.27 -9.56 20.17
N TYR A 106 -22.69 -8.40 20.42
CA TYR A 106 -21.89 -8.19 21.61
C TYR A 106 -21.94 -6.74 22.12
N SER A 107 -21.61 -6.57 23.38
CA SER A 107 -21.35 -5.28 24.01
C SER A 107 -20.06 -5.34 24.82
N VAL A 108 -19.38 -4.20 24.96
CA VAL A 108 -18.12 -4.09 25.69
C VAL A 108 -18.17 -2.87 26.61
N THR A 109 -17.51 -2.98 27.76
CA THR A 109 -17.24 -1.84 28.66
C THR A 109 -15.78 -1.88 29.12
N GLY A 110 -15.21 -0.71 29.46
CA GLY A 110 -13.86 -0.62 30.03
C GLY A 110 -12.76 -0.30 29.03
N SER A 111 -13.10 0.01 27.75
CA SER A 111 -12.14 0.49 26.76
C SER A 111 -12.82 1.42 25.74
N ASP A 112 -12.42 2.69 25.70
CA ASP A 112 -12.98 3.67 24.77
C ASP A 112 -12.59 3.35 23.31
N GLU A 113 -11.39 2.84 23.08
CA GLU A 113 -10.93 2.46 21.74
C GLU A 113 -11.70 1.22 21.21
N THR A 114 -12.04 0.28 22.10
CA THR A 114 -12.90 -0.85 21.73
C THR A 114 -14.32 -0.39 21.41
N LEU A 115 -14.88 0.58 22.14
CA LEU A 115 -16.19 1.15 21.82
C LEU A 115 -16.21 1.81 20.44
N LYS A 116 -15.17 2.59 20.11
CA LYS A 116 -15.03 3.16 18.77
C LYS A 116 -14.93 2.10 17.68
N LEU A 117 -14.18 1.00 17.92
CA LEU A 117 -14.07 -0.11 16.99
C LEU A 117 -15.43 -0.78 16.75
N MET A 118 -16.18 -1.00 17.81
CA MET A 118 -17.53 -1.58 17.75
C MET A 118 -18.48 -0.68 16.93
N ASP A 119 -18.44 0.64 17.13
CA ASP A 119 -19.24 1.59 16.35
C ASP A 119 -18.84 1.59 14.87
N VAL A 120 -17.54 1.50 14.55
CA VAL A 120 -17.05 1.38 13.18
C VAL A 120 -17.56 0.13 12.48
N GLU A 121 -17.47 -1.04 13.14
CA GLU A 121 -17.96 -2.31 12.61
C GLU A 121 -19.48 -2.32 12.43
N LYS A 122 -20.21 -1.74 13.39
CA LYS A 122 -21.66 -1.61 13.30
C LYS A 122 -22.10 -0.73 12.14
N ASP A 123 -21.50 0.45 11.99
CA ASP A 123 -21.79 1.37 10.88
C ASP A 123 -21.55 0.71 9.52
N GLU A 124 -20.47 -0.07 9.39
CA GLU A 124 -20.13 -0.82 8.18
C GLU A 124 -21.19 -1.89 7.87
N ALA A 125 -21.56 -2.70 8.87
CA ALA A 125 -22.58 -3.74 8.74
C ALA A 125 -23.94 -3.14 8.37
N ASP A 126 -24.36 -2.07 9.05
CA ASP A 126 -25.64 -1.39 8.80
C ASP A 126 -25.69 -0.80 7.38
N PHE A 127 -24.59 -0.20 6.91
CA PHE A 127 -24.53 0.35 5.55
C PHE A 127 -24.53 -0.79 4.50
N THR A 128 -23.72 -1.82 4.70
CA THR A 128 -23.66 -3.00 3.82
C THR A 128 -25.03 -3.65 3.67
N ASN A 129 -25.74 -3.87 4.77
CA ASN A 129 -27.07 -4.47 4.74
C ASN A 129 -28.08 -3.61 3.94
N ARG A 130 -28.05 -2.28 4.11
CA ARG A 130 -28.92 -1.36 3.34
C ARG A 130 -28.58 -1.38 1.84
N LEU A 131 -27.30 -1.41 1.50
CA LEU A 131 -26.83 -1.44 0.11
C LEU A 131 -27.23 -2.77 -0.57
N LEU A 132 -27.03 -3.89 0.10
CA LEU A 132 -27.43 -5.22 -0.38
C LEU A 132 -28.96 -5.31 -0.57
N ALA A 133 -29.76 -4.83 0.39
CA ALA A 133 -31.22 -4.78 0.25
C ALA A 133 -31.66 -3.94 -0.98
N SER A 134 -30.98 -2.80 -1.22
CA SER A 134 -31.23 -1.97 -2.40
C SER A 134 -30.82 -2.66 -3.70
N SER A 135 -29.70 -3.38 -3.68
CA SER A 135 -29.20 -4.17 -4.82
C SER A 135 -30.16 -5.32 -5.19
N TYR A 136 -30.73 -6.03 -4.19
CA TYR A 136 -31.75 -7.06 -4.43
C TYR A 136 -33.03 -6.45 -5.06
N ARG A 137 -33.51 -5.34 -4.52
CA ARG A 137 -34.67 -4.63 -5.11
C ARG A 137 -34.40 -4.17 -6.54
N LEU A 138 -33.18 -3.71 -6.85
CA LEU A 138 -32.81 -3.25 -8.19
C LEU A 138 -32.89 -4.38 -9.22
N ARG A 139 -32.55 -5.62 -8.85
CA ARG A 139 -32.63 -6.80 -9.73
C ARG A 139 -34.06 -7.17 -10.11
N ASP A 140 -35.02 -6.85 -9.24
CA ASP A 140 -36.44 -7.14 -9.47
C ASP A 140 -37.15 -6.08 -10.34
N LEU A 141 -36.47 -4.96 -10.63
CA LEU A 141 -37.01 -3.88 -11.45
C LEU A 141 -36.59 -4.03 -12.93
N PRO A 142 -37.45 -3.65 -13.90
CA PRO A 142 -37.05 -3.55 -15.29
C PRO A 142 -35.86 -2.59 -15.45
N GLU A 143 -34.83 -2.98 -16.17
CA GLU A 143 -33.53 -2.27 -16.24
C GLU A 143 -33.69 -0.79 -16.63
N ASN A 144 -34.54 -0.49 -17.60
CA ASN A 144 -34.76 0.86 -18.16
C ASN A 144 -35.97 1.58 -17.54
N SER A 145 -36.51 1.13 -16.40
CA SER A 145 -37.62 1.78 -15.73
C SER A 145 -37.16 3.02 -14.94
N ASP A 146 -38.05 4.02 -14.82
CA ASP A 146 -37.79 5.20 -13.99
C ASP A 146 -37.52 4.81 -12.53
N ALA A 147 -38.18 3.78 -12.03
CA ALA A 147 -38.00 3.26 -10.69
C ALA A 147 -36.57 2.68 -10.51
N ALA A 148 -36.02 1.97 -11.49
CA ALA A 148 -34.66 1.48 -11.47
C ALA A 148 -33.64 2.64 -11.53
N ALA A 149 -33.88 3.62 -12.37
CA ALA A 149 -33.04 4.82 -12.48
C ALA A 149 -33.03 5.62 -11.16
N GLU A 150 -34.17 5.77 -10.52
CA GLU A 150 -34.28 6.45 -9.22
C GLU A 150 -33.56 5.69 -8.12
N LEU A 151 -33.74 4.36 -8.06
CA LEU A 151 -33.06 3.53 -7.06
C LEU A 151 -31.51 3.57 -7.23
N ARG A 152 -30.98 3.49 -8.46
CA ARG A 152 -29.55 3.66 -8.73
C ARG A 152 -29.02 5.01 -8.24
N ARG A 153 -29.75 6.10 -8.52
CA ARG A 153 -29.40 7.45 -8.04
C ARG A 153 -29.35 7.51 -6.51
N LYS A 154 -30.35 6.93 -5.85
CA LYS A 154 -30.38 6.85 -4.38
C LYS A 154 -29.21 6.04 -3.83
N MET A 155 -28.91 4.87 -4.39
CA MET A 155 -27.77 4.06 -3.98
C MET A 155 -26.43 4.82 -4.11
N THR A 156 -26.28 5.58 -5.20
CA THR A 156 -25.10 6.44 -5.40
C THR A 156 -25.01 7.54 -4.34
N GLN A 157 -26.12 8.21 -4.04
CA GLN A 157 -26.16 9.24 -2.99
C GLN A 157 -25.85 8.67 -1.60
N ASP A 158 -26.41 7.52 -1.28
CA ASP A 158 -26.20 6.81 -0.01
C ASP A 158 -24.70 6.42 0.12
N TYR A 159 -24.09 5.91 -0.96
CA TYR A 159 -22.67 5.57 -0.97
C TYR A 159 -21.77 6.81 -0.78
N VAL A 160 -22.04 7.89 -1.51
CA VAL A 160 -21.27 9.15 -1.37
C VAL A 160 -21.42 9.72 0.04
N SER A 161 -22.60 9.65 0.63
CA SER A 161 -22.85 10.07 2.02
C SER A 161 -22.05 9.22 3.01
N TYR A 162 -22.05 7.90 2.80
CA TYR A 162 -21.26 6.97 3.64
C TYR A 162 -19.76 7.26 3.51
N TYR A 163 -19.22 7.35 2.30
CA TYR A 163 -17.84 7.72 2.04
C TYR A 163 -17.43 9.00 2.80
N ARG A 164 -18.23 10.07 2.66
CA ARG A 164 -17.97 11.33 3.37
C ARG A 164 -17.98 11.16 4.88
N SER A 165 -18.86 10.33 5.41
CA SER A 165 -18.89 10.03 6.85
C SER A 165 -17.61 9.31 7.30
N ARG A 166 -17.06 8.40 6.48
CA ARG A 166 -15.80 7.69 6.77
C ARG A 166 -14.60 8.64 6.68
N VAL A 167 -14.55 9.52 5.69
CA VAL A 167 -13.53 10.60 5.64
C VAL A 167 -13.59 11.46 6.89
N LYS A 168 -14.79 11.89 7.31
CA LYS A 168 -14.97 12.66 8.56
C LYS A 168 -14.47 11.87 9.77
N TYR A 169 -14.79 10.57 9.84
CA TYR A 169 -14.37 9.72 10.95
C TYR A 169 -12.84 9.65 11.07
N ILE A 170 -12.12 9.34 9.97
CA ILE A 170 -10.66 9.22 10.01
C ILE A 170 -9.98 10.53 10.38
N LEU A 171 -10.49 11.66 9.90
CA LEU A 171 -9.96 12.98 10.24
C LEU A 171 -10.20 13.33 11.73
N SER A 172 -11.37 13.00 12.28
CA SER A 172 -11.70 13.27 13.67
C SER A 172 -11.01 12.32 14.67
N ASN A 173 -10.52 11.16 14.21
CA ASN A 173 -9.89 10.12 15.02
C ASN A 173 -8.46 9.79 14.55
N SER A 174 -7.75 10.76 13.96
CA SER A 174 -6.44 10.57 13.30
C SER A 174 -5.33 9.97 14.18
N HIS A 175 -5.51 9.97 15.50
CA HIS A 175 -4.59 9.39 16.49
C HIS A 175 -5.11 8.07 17.12
N SER A 176 -6.22 7.52 16.60
CA SER A 176 -6.77 6.23 17.02
C SER A 176 -6.47 5.16 15.98
N LEU A 177 -6.05 3.96 16.41
CA LEU A 177 -5.84 2.84 15.51
C LEU A 177 -7.12 2.38 14.81
N THR A 178 -8.31 2.78 15.31
CA THR A 178 -9.60 2.46 14.67
C THR A 178 -9.77 3.08 13.27
N VAL A 179 -8.95 4.05 12.88
CA VAL A 179 -8.94 4.56 11.49
C VAL A 179 -8.41 3.53 10.50
N ILE A 180 -7.60 2.56 10.96
CA ILE A 180 -7.04 1.53 10.08
C ILE A 180 -8.14 0.63 9.52
N PRO A 181 -9.00 -0.06 10.31
CA PRO A 181 -10.11 -0.81 9.74
C PRO A 181 -11.01 0.07 8.85
N VAL A 182 -11.25 1.34 9.18
CA VAL A 182 -12.04 2.23 8.32
C VAL A 182 -11.41 2.44 6.94
N LEU A 183 -10.10 2.61 6.85
CA LEU A 183 -9.39 2.77 5.57
C LEU A 183 -9.47 1.51 4.68
N TYR A 184 -9.66 0.34 5.29
CA TYR A 184 -9.74 -0.94 4.58
C TYR A 184 -11.17 -1.49 4.47
N GLN A 185 -12.20 -0.70 4.82
CA GLN A 185 -13.60 -1.13 4.70
C GLN A 185 -13.96 -1.50 3.27
N VAL A 186 -14.68 -2.61 3.15
CA VAL A 186 -15.24 -3.12 1.89
C VAL A 186 -16.73 -3.29 2.06
N VAL A 187 -17.53 -2.70 1.21
CA VAL A 187 -18.98 -2.73 1.25
C VAL A 187 -19.52 -3.79 0.28
N GLY A 188 -20.38 -4.68 0.76
CA GLY A 188 -20.79 -5.84 -0.02
C GLY A 188 -19.61 -6.79 -0.25
N ASP A 189 -19.59 -7.43 -1.41
CA ASP A 189 -18.60 -8.48 -1.68
C ASP A 189 -17.23 -7.93 -2.10
N GLU A 190 -17.14 -6.75 -2.75
CA GLU A 190 -15.88 -6.31 -3.34
C GLU A 190 -15.68 -4.79 -3.49
N LEU A 191 -16.58 -3.93 -2.95
CA LEU A 191 -16.47 -2.48 -3.15
C LEU A 191 -15.68 -1.79 -2.03
N PRO A 192 -14.39 -1.47 -2.22
CA PRO A 192 -13.61 -0.74 -1.23
C PRO A 192 -14.15 0.68 -1.05
N VAL A 193 -14.32 1.13 0.19
CA VAL A 193 -14.76 2.51 0.49
C VAL A 193 -13.69 3.52 0.05
N PHE A 194 -12.42 3.25 0.35
CA PHE A 194 -11.27 4.05 -0.07
C PHE A 194 -10.53 3.36 -1.22
N GLY A 195 -11.22 3.15 -2.35
CA GLY A 195 -10.73 2.41 -3.51
C GLY A 195 -10.17 3.26 -4.64
N GLN A 196 -10.35 4.59 -4.61
CA GLN A 196 -9.89 5.48 -5.67
C GLN A 196 -8.39 5.79 -5.51
N LEU A 197 -7.70 6.08 -6.61
CA LEU A 197 -6.29 6.47 -6.59
C LEU A 197 -6.05 7.72 -5.74
N THR A 198 -6.98 8.68 -5.78
CA THR A 198 -6.92 9.91 -4.99
C THR A 198 -7.04 9.67 -3.49
N ASP A 199 -7.59 8.53 -3.06
CA ASP A 199 -7.66 8.16 -1.65
C ASP A 199 -6.28 7.89 -1.02
N ALA A 200 -5.21 7.78 -1.83
CA ALA A 200 -3.83 7.66 -1.36
C ALA A 200 -3.47 8.75 -0.33
N ILE A 201 -4.06 9.95 -0.44
CA ILE A 201 -3.83 11.05 0.51
C ILE A 201 -4.33 10.69 1.92
N HIS A 202 -5.44 9.97 2.04
CA HIS A 202 -5.99 9.57 3.33
C HIS A 202 -5.08 8.54 4.02
N PHE A 203 -4.55 7.57 3.25
CA PHE A 203 -3.59 6.59 3.78
C PHE A 203 -2.31 7.27 4.26
N SER A 204 -1.76 8.21 3.49
CA SER A 204 -0.54 8.94 3.86
C SER A 204 -0.76 9.78 5.12
N ASN A 205 -1.83 10.59 5.17
CA ASN A 205 -2.10 11.45 6.31
C ASN A 205 -2.33 10.66 7.59
N MET A 206 -3.07 9.54 7.53
CA MET A 206 -3.31 8.70 8.70
C MET A 206 -2.05 7.94 9.13
N ALA A 207 -1.24 7.46 8.20
CA ALA A 207 0.05 6.84 8.52
C ALA A 207 0.99 7.82 9.25
N ASP A 208 1.06 9.07 8.80
CA ASP A 208 1.87 10.10 9.44
C ASP A 208 1.34 10.49 10.83
N SER A 209 0.03 10.68 10.97
CA SER A 209 -0.60 11.01 12.26
C SER A 209 -0.40 9.88 13.28
N LEU A 210 -0.68 8.63 12.90
CA LEU A 210 -0.55 7.48 13.78
C LEU A 210 0.90 7.19 14.16
N ARG A 211 1.86 7.45 13.28
CA ARG A 211 3.29 7.29 13.58
C ARG A 211 3.74 8.18 14.74
N THR A 212 3.14 9.35 14.93
CA THR A 212 3.48 10.23 16.04
C THR A 212 3.09 9.65 17.41
N VAL A 213 2.07 8.79 17.46
CA VAL A 213 1.53 8.19 18.69
C VAL A 213 2.01 6.75 18.85
N TYR A 214 2.08 5.97 17.76
CA TYR A 214 2.37 4.53 17.76
C TYR A 214 3.51 4.18 16.81
N PRO A 215 4.74 4.74 16.99
CA PRO A 215 5.85 4.57 16.04
C PRO A 215 6.28 3.11 15.86
N ASP A 216 6.09 2.28 16.89
CA ASP A 216 6.49 0.88 16.88
C ASP A 216 5.38 -0.10 16.52
N SER A 217 4.14 0.37 16.37
CA SER A 217 2.99 -0.47 16.03
C SER A 217 3.19 -1.16 14.68
N ARG A 218 2.95 -2.48 14.63
CA ARG A 218 2.96 -3.28 13.41
C ARG A 218 1.92 -2.80 12.39
N TYR A 219 0.78 -2.34 12.88
CA TYR A 219 -0.31 -1.83 12.04
C TYR A 219 0.06 -0.53 11.36
N VAL A 220 0.71 0.38 12.10
CA VAL A 220 1.18 1.66 11.56
C VAL A 220 2.29 1.45 10.54
N LYS A 221 3.25 0.56 10.82
CA LYS A 221 4.31 0.18 9.85
C LYS A 221 3.73 -0.42 8.55
N ALA A 222 2.68 -1.24 8.68
CA ALA A 222 1.97 -1.79 7.51
C ALA A 222 1.22 -0.70 6.74
N LEU A 223 0.53 0.21 7.44
CA LEU A 223 -0.16 1.35 6.82
C LEU A 223 0.81 2.28 6.07
N GLN A 224 2.01 2.54 6.62
CA GLN A 224 3.05 3.32 5.94
C GLN A 224 3.49 2.67 4.61
N LYS A 225 3.68 1.34 4.60
CA LYS A 225 4.01 0.61 3.35
C LYS A 225 2.89 0.70 2.32
N GLU A 226 1.64 0.57 2.76
CA GLU A 226 0.47 0.71 1.88
C GLU A 226 0.33 2.14 1.34
N ALA A 227 0.52 3.15 2.18
CA ALA A 227 0.50 4.55 1.78
C ALA A 227 1.56 4.84 0.70
N ALA A 228 2.80 4.36 0.91
CA ALA A 228 3.87 4.50 -0.08
C ALA A 228 3.53 3.80 -1.40
N ARG A 229 2.96 2.58 -1.35
CA ARG A 229 2.51 1.84 -2.53
C ARG A 229 1.42 2.61 -3.31
N ARG A 230 0.40 3.11 -2.63
CA ARG A 230 -0.69 3.89 -3.24
C ARG A 230 -0.18 5.19 -3.86
N GLN A 231 0.77 5.86 -3.21
CA GLN A 231 1.38 7.07 -3.74
C GLN A 231 2.18 6.79 -5.04
N GLN A 232 2.86 5.66 -5.12
CA GLN A 232 3.54 5.23 -6.34
C GLN A 232 2.55 5.01 -7.49
N TYR A 233 1.41 4.34 -7.23
CA TYR A 233 0.36 4.14 -8.24
C TYR A 233 -0.27 5.46 -8.70
N LEU A 234 -0.53 6.39 -7.77
CA LEU A 234 -1.06 7.72 -8.12
C LEU A 234 -0.07 8.49 -9.01
N ASN A 235 1.23 8.48 -8.64
CA ASN A 235 2.27 9.13 -9.42
C ASN A 235 2.40 8.51 -10.82
N LEU A 236 2.31 7.18 -10.92
CA LEU A 236 2.34 6.48 -12.20
C LEU A 236 1.13 6.84 -13.07
N SER A 237 -0.08 6.81 -12.50
CA SER A 237 -1.31 7.20 -13.21
C SER A 237 -1.25 8.64 -13.71
N THR A 238 -0.77 9.57 -12.88
CA THR A 238 -0.60 10.98 -13.28
C THR A 238 0.39 11.12 -14.44
N ARG A 239 1.48 10.34 -14.43
CA ARG A 239 2.46 10.34 -15.54
C ARG A 239 1.86 9.79 -16.83
N ILE A 240 1.05 8.72 -16.74
CA ILE A 240 0.36 8.14 -17.90
C ILE A 240 -0.64 9.14 -18.48
N SER A 241 -1.46 9.81 -17.63
CA SER A 241 -2.40 10.86 -18.09
C SER A 241 -1.68 12.03 -18.74
N ASN A 242 -0.57 12.49 -18.16
CA ASN A 242 0.24 13.56 -18.79
C ASN A 242 0.88 13.08 -20.11
N ALA A 243 1.17 11.78 -20.25
CA ALA A 243 1.71 11.22 -21.47
C ALA A 243 0.70 11.22 -22.63
N GLU A 244 -0.62 11.12 -22.36
CA GLU A 244 -1.65 11.27 -23.39
C GLU A 244 -1.65 12.68 -23.98
N GLU A 245 -1.31 13.71 -23.20
CA GLU A 245 -1.18 15.09 -23.67
C GLU A 245 0.13 15.33 -24.41
N THR A 246 1.24 14.72 -23.99
CA THR A 246 2.58 14.94 -24.55
C THR A 246 2.99 13.87 -25.58
N GLY A 247 2.26 12.77 -25.69
CA GLY A 247 2.56 11.65 -26.59
C GLY A 247 3.55 10.61 -26.06
N TYR A 248 4.11 10.83 -24.88
CA TYR A 248 4.98 9.89 -24.13
C TYR A 248 5.06 10.27 -22.64
N PRO A 249 5.31 9.30 -21.73
CA PRO A 249 5.57 9.59 -20.32
C PRO A 249 6.93 10.27 -20.13
N ASP A 250 7.00 11.47 -19.55
CA ASP A 250 8.28 12.09 -19.24
C ASP A 250 8.92 11.45 -17.99
N ILE A 251 10.24 11.32 -18.00
CA ILE A 251 11.05 10.82 -16.89
C ILE A 251 12.25 11.74 -16.66
N GLU A 252 12.71 11.86 -15.41
CA GLU A 252 13.86 12.64 -15.01
C GLU A 252 14.77 11.81 -14.11
N LEU A 253 16.01 11.58 -14.54
CA LEU A 253 16.98 10.72 -13.86
C LEU A 253 18.36 11.39 -13.79
N GLY A 254 19.22 10.92 -12.88
CA GLY A 254 20.58 11.42 -12.73
C GLY A 254 21.53 10.85 -13.79
N ASN A 255 22.33 11.71 -14.43
CA ASN A 255 23.41 11.31 -15.32
C ASN A 255 24.67 10.88 -14.53
N VAL A 256 25.76 10.56 -15.22
CA VAL A 256 27.05 10.13 -14.62
C VAL A 256 27.70 11.19 -13.72
N LYS A 257 27.27 12.46 -13.81
CA LYS A 257 27.72 13.56 -12.95
C LYS A 257 26.74 13.81 -11.78
N GLY A 258 25.60 13.11 -11.74
CA GLY A 258 24.53 13.33 -10.77
C GLY A 258 23.54 14.44 -11.13
N GLU A 259 23.69 15.08 -12.28
CA GLU A 259 22.78 16.11 -12.78
C GLU A 259 21.49 15.47 -13.28
N LYS A 260 20.35 16.08 -12.97
CA LYS A 260 19.03 15.60 -13.42
C LYS A 260 18.80 15.95 -14.88
N VAL A 261 18.46 14.95 -15.69
CA VAL A 261 18.18 15.10 -17.12
C VAL A 261 16.78 14.57 -17.40
N LYS A 262 15.95 15.39 -18.04
CA LYS A 262 14.59 15.01 -18.47
C LYS A 262 14.63 14.39 -19.86
N LEU A 263 13.80 13.36 -20.07
CA LEU A 263 13.56 12.80 -21.40
C LEU A 263 12.97 13.84 -22.36
N SER A 264 12.07 14.69 -21.85
CA SER A 264 11.49 15.80 -22.63
C SER A 264 12.54 16.78 -23.17
N SER A 265 13.66 16.97 -22.50
CA SER A 265 14.76 17.81 -23.00
C SER A 265 15.42 17.19 -24.24
N ALA A 266 15.61 15.86 -24.26
CA ALA A 266 16.10 15.15 -25.44
C ALA A 266 15.12 15.21 -26.61
N VAL A 267 13.82 15.01 -26.31
CA VAL A 267 12.75 15.05 -27.32
C VAL A 267 12.58 16.45 -27.93
N ALA A 268 12.75 17.51 -27.12
CA ALA A 268 12.65 18.89 -27.61
C ALA A 268 13.79 19.27 -28.57
N SER A 269 14.97 18.62 -28.46
CA SER A 269 16.17 18.91 -29.27
C SER A 269 16.38 17.95 -30.43
N SER A 270 15.57 16.87 -30.55
CA SER A 270 15.81 15.81 -31.52
C SER A 270 14.51 15.37 -32.18
N LYS A 271 14.59 14.97 -33.45
CA LYS A 271 13.44 14.48 -34.22
C LYS A 271 13.08 13.02 -33.88
N VAL A 272 14.13 12.22 -33.66
CA VAL A 272 14.01 10.81 -33.28
C VAL A 272 14.79 10.57 -31.99
N VAL A 273 14.12 10.12 -30.94
CA VAL A 273 14.75 9.71 -29.68
C VAL A 273 14.55 8.23 -29.45
N MET A 274 15.64 7.51 -29.25
CA MET A 274 15.65 6.13 -28.80
C MET A 274 15.74 6.12 -27.27
N LEU A 275 14.65 5.74 -26.58
CA LEU A 275 14.64 5.47 -25.16
C LEU A 275 15.04 4.01 -24.94
N TYR A 276 16.22 3.79 -24.37
CA TYR A 276 16.84 2.47 -24.26
C TYR A 276 17.03 2.06 -22.80
N PHE A 277 16.43 0.95 -22.39
CA PHE A 277 16.56 0.36 -21.06
C PHE A 277 17.52 -0.83 -21.10
N TRP A 278 18.54 -0.82 -20.23
CA TRP A 278 19.61 -1.81 -20.24
C TRP A 278 20.25 -2.02 -18.86
N THR A 279 21.16 -2.97 -18.73
CA THR A 279 22.00 -3.18 -17.54
C THR A 279 23.47 -3.27 -17.92
N SER A 280 24.34 -2.64 -17.15
CA SER A 280 25.79 -2.64 -17.38
C SER A 280 26.46 -3.95 -16.95
N THR A 281 25.74 -4.82 -16.24
CA THR A 281 26.23 -6.11 -15.78
C THR A 281 26.10 -7.22 -16.84
N ASP A 282 25.40 -6.98 -17.95
CA ASP A 282 25.24 -7.93 -19.05
C ASP A 282 26.23 -7.63 -20.17
N ALA A 283 27.13 -8.58 -20.43
CA ALA A 283 28.19 -8.41 -21.44
C ALA A 283 27.62 -8.28 -22.88
N ALA A 284 26.50 -8.94 -23.21
CA ALA A 284 25.92 -8.83 -24.53
C ALA A 284 25.33 -7.43 -24.77
N GLN A 285 24.72 -6.83 -23.73
CA GLN A 285 24.21 -5.47 -23.82
C GLN A 285 25.33 -4.42 -23.90
N THR A 286 26.42 -4.63 -23.18
CA THR A 286 27.60 -3.74 -23.26
C THR A 286 28.28 -3.83 -24.62
N LEU A 287 28.37 -5.00 -25.26
CA LEU A 287 28.84 -5.16 -26.63
C LEU A 287 27.89 -4.52 -27.64
N PHE A 288 26.59 -4.68 -27.47
CA PHE A 288 25.59 -4.04 -28.33
C PHE A 288 25.72 -2.52 -28.34
N ASN A 289 26.04 -1.90 -27.20
CA ASN A 289 26.28 -0.46 -27.11
C ASN A 289 27.45 -0.02 -28.00
N THR A 290 28.57 -0.77 -28.01
CA THR A 290 29.77 -0.42 -28.79
C THR A 290 29.71 -0.84 -30.24
N ASP A 291 29.18 -2.03 -30.52
CA ASP A 291 29.27 -2.64 -31.83
C ASP A 291 28.10 -2.26 -32.76
N VAL A 292 26.96 -1.88 -32.17
CA VAL A 292 25.74 -1.55 -32.92
C VAL A 292 25.32 -0.10 -32.70
N MET A 293 25.13 0.31 -31.44
CA MET A 293 24.53 1.62 -31.16
C MET A 293 25.49 2.77 -31.40
N LEU A 294 26.77 2.63 -31.05
CA LEU A 294 27.77 3.69 -31.21
C LEU A 294 27.98 4.09 -32.66
N PRO A 295 28.22 3.18 -33.63
CA PRO A 295 28.35 3.56 -35.04
C PRO A 295 27.08 4.24 -35.60
N VAL A 296 25.91 3.74 -35.22
CA VAL A 296 24.62 4.33 -35.66
C VAL A 296 24.43 5.73 -35.07
N TYR A 297 24.74 5.92 -33.80
CA TYR A 297 24.62 7.22 -33.16
C TYR A 297 25.53 8.26 -33.79
N GLU A 298 26.82 7.92 -34.03
CA GLU A 298 27.77 8.82 -34.65
C GLU A 298 27.34 9.28 -36.06
N ASP A 299 26.67 8.41 -36.83
CA ASP A 299 26.21 8.75 -38.18
C ASP A 299 24.94 9.62 -38.20
N PHE A 300 24.10 9.57 -37.17
CA PHE A 300 22.77 10.22 -37.18
C PHE A 300 22.58 11.32 -36.14
N LYS A 301 23.46 11.46 -35.15
CA LYS A 301 23.34 12.48 -34.07
C LYS A 301 23.16 13.90 -34.60
N ASP A 302 23.93 14.28 -35.62
CA ASP A 302 23.87 15.62 -36.20
C ASP A 302 22.64 15.82 -37.11
N SER A 303 21.91 14.75 -37.41
CA SER A 303 20.70 14.78 -38.22
C SER A 303 19.42 14.80 -37.38
N GLY A 304 19.53 14.84 -36.04
CA GLY A 304 18.38 14.89 -35.09
C GLY A 304 18.03 13.57 -34.47
N PHE A 305 18.98 12.63 -34.37
CA PHE A 305 18.83 11.39 -33.58
C PHE A 305 19.52 11.52 -32.22
N GLU A 306 18.83 11.15 -31.15
CA GLU A 306 19.36 11.08 -29.81
C GLU A 306 19.04 9.74 -29.14
N ILE A 307 19.88 9.31 -28.20
CA ILE A 307 19.64 8.15 -27.35
C ILE A 307 19.54 8.62 -25.89
N TYR A 308 18.41 8.32 -25.27
CA TYR A 308 18.22 8.47 -23.83
C TYR A 308 18.27 7.07 -23.19
N SER A 309 19.43 6.76 -22.62
CA SER A 309 19.77 5.42 -22.13
C SER A 309 19.57 5.34 -20.62
N VAL A 310 18.66 4.49 -20.17
CA VAL A 310 18.29 4.26 -18.76
C VAL A 310 18.90 2.94 -18.30
N CYS A 311 19.84 3.01 -17.36
CA CYS A 311 20.42 1.81 -16.76
C CYS A 311 19.64 1.36 -15.54
N ALA A 312 19.34 0.05 -15.47
CA ALA A 312 18.58 -0.60 -14.39
C ALA A 312 19.49 -1.21 -13.31
N ASP A 313 20.68 -0.69 -13.12
CA ASP A 313 21.60 -1.19 -12.11
C ASP A 313 21.35 -0.56 -10.72
N VAL A 314 21.70 -1.30 -9.67
CA VAL A 314 21.72 -0.80 -8.29
C VAL A 314 23.05 -0.07 -8.02
N ASP A 315 24.16 -0.59 -8.57
CA ASP A 315 25.49 0.02 -8.44
C ASP A 315 25.73 1.10 -9.49
N LYS A 316 25.45 2.34 -9.12
CA LYS A 316 25.69 3.52 -9.98
C LYS A 316 27.18 3.75 -10.31
N SER A 317 28.08 3.31 -9.46
CA SER A 317 29.53 3.49 -9.66
C SER A 317 30.05 2.54 -10.73
N ALA A 318 29.60 1.28 -10.70
CA ALA A 318 29.91 0.29 -11.73
C ALA A 318 29.35 0.73 -13.09
N TRP A 319 28.08 1.12 -13.16
CA TRP A 319 27.46 1.68 -14.36
C TRP A 319 28.22 2.86 -14.92
N ALA A 320 28.52 3.88 -14.09
CA ALA A 320 29.23 5.07 -14.52
C ALA A 320 30.64 4.75 -15.05
N SER A 321 31.28 3.69 -14.54
CA SER A 321 32.57 3.21 -15.03
C SER A 321 32.45 2.58 -16.42
N VAL A 322 31.38 1.79 -16.67
CA VAL A 322 31.12 1.23 -18.00
C VAL A 322 30.87 2.35 -19.03
N VAL A 323 30.00 3.32 -18.69
CA VAL A 323 29.71 4.47 -19.58
C VAL A 323 30.99 5.23 -19.95
N ARG A 324 31.87 5.50 -18.98
CA ARG A 324 33.15 6.19 -19.23
C ARG A 324 34.11 5.34 -20.04
N ASN A 325 34.26 4.07 -19.72
CA ASN A 325 35.21 3.17 -20.41
C ASN A 325 34.81 2.95 -21.87
N GLN A 326 33.51 2.80 -22.14
CA GLN A 326 32.98 2.65 -23.50
C GLN A 326 32.83 4.01 -24.22
N LYS A 327 33.06 5.14 -23.53
CA LYS A 327 32.89 6.48 -24.05
C LYS A 327 31.55 6.71 -24.73
N LEU A 328 30.46 6.24 -24.10
CA LEU A 328 29.11 6.36 -24.66
C LEU A 328 28.71 7.86 -24.72
N PRO A 329 28.52 8.43 -25.93
CA PRO A 329 28.42 9.89 -26.10
C PRO A 329 27.01 10.44 -25.86
N TRP A 330 26.01 9.60 -25.85
CA TRP A 330 24.59 9.97 -25.67
C TRP A 330 24.20 10.19 -24.20
N ILE A 331 22.94 10.53 -23.95
CA ILE A 331 22.40 10.74 -22.60
C ILE A 331 22.34 9.41 -21.87
N ASN A 332 23.14 9.27 -20.81
CA ASN A 332 23.20 8.09 -19.96
C ASN A 332 22.71 8.45 -18.55
N VAL A 333 21.66 7.78 -18.07
CA VAL A 333 21.05 8.05 -16.75
C VAL A 333 20.79 6.75 -15.96
N CYS A 334 20.81 6.88 -14.62
CA CYS A 334 20.54 5.77 -13.69
C CYS A 334 20.04 6.31 -12.35
N ASP A 335 18.98 5.70 -11.77
CA ASP A 335 18.49 6.05 -10.44
C ASP A 335 19.08 5.17 -9.31
N GLY A 336 19.70 4.04 -9.65
CA GLY A 336 20.28 3.11 -8.68
C GLY A 336 19.24 2.23 -7.97
N ASN A 337 18.03 2.15 -8.49
CA ASN A 337 16.93 1.40 -7.87
C ASN A 337 16.74 -0.01 -8.47
N GLY A 338 17.53 -0.39 -9.45
CA GLY A 338 17.43 -1.70 -10.10
C GLY A 338 16.02 -1.94 -10.67
N SER A 339 15.46 -3.09 -10.42
CA SER A 339 14.09 -3.44 -10.83
C SER A 339 12.98 -2.58 -10.18
N ALA A 340 13.29 -1.85 -9.10
CA ALA A 340 12.37 -0.91 -8.46
C ALA A 340 12.41 0.50 -9.07
N SER A 341 13.15 0.70 -10.16
CA SER A 341 13.21 1.97 -10.87
C SER A 341 11.84 2.44 -11.33
N VAL A 342 11.51 3.69 -11.01
CA VAL A 342 10.26 4.32 -11.44
C VAL A 342 10.21 4.45 -12.97
N ALA A 343 11.34 4.62 -13.63
CA ALA A 343 11.40 4.70 -15.08
C ALA A 343 11.02 3.37 -15.75
N LEU A 344 11.49 2.24 -15.19
CA LEU A 344 11.09 0.90 -15.66
C LEU A 344 9.59 0.68 -15.49
N ALA A 345 9.05 1.05 -14.33
CA ALA A 345 7.61 0.92 -14.05
C ALA A 345 6.78 1.82 -14.98
N THR A 346 7.22 3.05 -15.24
CA THR A 346 6.53 4.03 -16.10
C THR A 346 6.36 3.50 -17.54
N TYR A 347 7.38 2.79 -18.06
CA TYR A 347 7.37 2.22 -19.41
C TYR A 347 7.00 0.73 -19.47
N ASN A 348 6.54 0.16 -18.33
CA ASN A 348 6.17 -1.25 -18.19
C ASN A 348 7.27 -2.21 -18.68
N VAL A 349 8.52 -1.92 -18.34
CA VAL A 349 9.69 -2.72 -18.74
C VAL A 349 9.72 -4.02 -17.94
N GLN A 350 9.47 -5.15 -18.62
CA GLN A 350 9.42 -6.48 -18.01
C GLN A 350 10.73 -7.27 -18.17
N TYR A 351 11.55 -6.91 -19.14
CA TYR A 351 12.83 -7.55 -19.45
C TYR A 351 13.81 -6.53 -20.04
N LEU A 352 15.09 -6.83 -19.98
CA LEU A 352 16.18 -6.02 -20.52
C LEU A 352 16.97 -6.83 -21.56
N PRO A 353 17.48 -6.19 -22.62
CA PRO A 353 17.27 -4.80 -22.99
C PRO A 353 15.95 -4.58 -23.71
N VAL A 354 15.41 -3.36 -23.63
CA VAL A 354 14.24 -2.96 -24.41
C VAL A 354 14.38 -1.52 -24.90
N SER A 355 13.85 -1.24 -26.08
CA SER A 355 13.89 0.09 -26.71
C SER A 355 12.51 0.56 -27.09
N TYR A 356 12.26 1.84 -26.85
CA TYR A 356 11.11 2.58 -27.36
C TYR A 356 11.61 3.71 -28.24
N PHE A 357 10.79 4.18 -29.17
CA PHE A 357 11.14 5.30 -30.04
C PHE A 357 10.11 6.40 -29.91
N ILE A 358 10.60 7.64 -29.79
CA ILE A 358 9.79 8.84 -29.80
C ILE A 358 10.17 9.59 -31.06
N VAL A 359 9.20 9.76 -31.97
CA VAL A 359 9.36 10.44 -33.25
C VAL A 359 8.42 11.63 -33.30
N ASP A 360 8.95 12.83 -33.57
CA ASP A 360 8.17 14.07 -33.56
C ASP A 360 7.32 14.22 -32.27
N GLY A 361 7.91 13.87 -31.11
CA GLY A 361 7.27 13.98 -29.80
C GLY A 361 6.22 12.92 -29.48
N LYS A 362 6.10 11.82 -30.25
CA LYS A 362 5.13 10.76 -30.03
C LYS A 362 5.79 9.39 -29.96
N LEU A 363 5.37 8.58 -29.00
CA LEU A 363 5.74 7.16 -28.96
C LEU A 363 5.30 6.47 -30.27
N THR A 364 6.27 5.89 -30.94
CA THR A 364 6.08 5.29 -32.27
C THR A 364 6.37 3.80 -32.21
N PRO A 365 5.49 2.92 -32.75
CA PRO A 365 5.80 1.51 -32.89
C PRO A 365 7.07 1.30 -33.70
N ALA A 366 8.00 0.51 -33.14
CA ALA A 366 9.24 0.19 -33.81
C ALA A 366 9.46 -1.32 -33.86
N PRO A 367 10.19 -1.82 -34.86
CA PRO A 367 10.64 -3.20 -34.85
C PRO A 367 11.59 -3.41 -33.67
N GLY A 368 11.62 -4.62 -33.12
CA GLY A 368 12.64 -4.96 -32.14
C GLY A 368 14.03 -4.71 -32.73
N VAL A 369 14.83 -3.89 -32.02
CA VAL A 369 16.19 -3.57 -32.47
C VAL A 369 17.09 -4.77 -32.16
N LYS A 370 17.35 -5.59 -33.15
CA LYS A 370 18.19 -6.80 -33.00
C LYS A 370 19.56 -6.64 -33.68
N ASP A 371 19.68 -5.72 -34.62
CA ASP A 371 20.89 -5.53 -35.43
C ASP A 371 21.00 -4.07 -35.93
N GLU A 372 22.20 -3.73 -36.37
CA GLU A 372 22.55 -2.39 -36.86
C GLU A 372 21.74 -1.99 -38.11
N ALA A 373 21.51 -2.91 -39.03
CA ALA A 373 20.82 -2.61 -40.31
C ALA A 373 19.35 -2.22 -40.04
N THR A 374 18.69 -2.91 -39.10
CA THR A 374 17.30 -2.63 -38.69
C THR A 374 17.21 -1.27 -38.03
N LEU A 375 18.16 -0.95 -37.13
CA LEU A 375 18.20 0.34 -36.43
C LEU A 375 18.46 1.49 -37.42
N ARG A 376 19.44 1.37 -38.29
CA ARG A 376 19.78 2.35 -39.34
C ARG A 376 18.59 2.65 -40.26
N ARG A 377 17.95 1.65 -40.73
CA ARG A 377 16.77 1.81 -41.62
C ARG A 377 15.65 2.54 -40.89
N PHE A 378 15.33 2.11 -39.67
CA PHE A 378 14.27 2.75 -38.90
C PHE A 378 14.51 4.24 -38.66
N ILE A 379 15.75 4.62 -38.30
CA ILE A 379 16.12 6.01 -38.06
C ILE A 379 16.10 6.80 -39.37
N LYS A 380 16.74 6.29 -40.43
CA LYS A 380 16.83 6.95 -41.73
C LYS A 380 15.47 7.26 -42.35
N ASP A 381 14.49 6.38 -42.16
CA ASP A 381 13.14 6.56 -42.71
C ASP A 381 12.35 7.66 -41.96
N ARG A 382 12.88 8.17 -40.84
CA ARG A 382 12.18 9.13 -39.95
C ARG A 382 12.91 10.45 -39.72
N LEU A 383 14.17 10.55 -40.14
CA LEU A 383 14.94 11.78 -40.18
C LEU A 383 14.71 12.56 -41.48
#